data_446aab111511f8ebd8264cb4f72f1f64
#
_entry.id   446aab111511f8ebd8264cb4f72f1f64
#
_cell.length_a   1.000
_cell.length_b   1.000
_cell.length_c   1.000
_cell.angle_alpha   90.00
_cell.angle_beta   90.00
_cell.angle_gamma   90.00
#
_symmetry.space_group_name_H-M   'P 1'
#
loop_
_entity.id
_entity.type
_entity.pdbx_description
1 polymer ?
#
loop_
_entity_poly.entity_id
_entity_poly.type
_entity_poly.pdbx_seq_one_letter_code
_entity_poly.pdbx_strand_id
1 'polypeptide(L)'
;MPRSGTAIGRDGQNPRASARGACQKRVAKDDYEPDKQYAYRADDGLGLAELVAVSETRLLALERQYVVGLGNAVHVNDLSLAGASDVSGKGQLYSEPSDVYIDARELLDLKKCPAGSPGVVKSKGTQVNPLLENAEGMALGETLTSGPYKGRRHLLLVSDDNRNKKQTTRLYSFAVKL
;
A
#
# COMPACT_ATOMS: atom_id res chain seq x y z
N MET A 1 -6.42 5.30 18.82
CA MET A 1 -5.05 5.22 18.28
C MET A 1 -5.02 4.17 17.19
N PRO A 2 -4.34 4.39 16.06
CA PRO A 2 -4.38 3.46 14.93
C PRO A 2 -3.75 2.12 15.29
N ARG A 3 -4.32 1.05 14.75
CA ARG A 3 -3.80 -0.31 14.85
C ARG A 3 -2.67 -0.47 13.83
N SER A 4 -1.54 -1.05 14.23
CA SER A 4 -0.51 -1.45 13.28
C SER A 4 -0.92 -2.76 12.60
N GLY A 5 -0.94 -2.79 11.28
CA GLY A 5 -1.15 -4.01 10.52
C GLY A 5 0.17 -4.61 10.08
N THR A 6 0.37 -5.89 10.31
CA THR A 6 1.54 -6.62 9.79
C THR A 6 1.08 -7.51 8.65
N ALA A 7 1.68 -7.36 7.47
CA ALA A 7 1.42 -8.24 6.33
C ALA A 7 2.22 -9.54 6.50
N ILE A 8 1.56 -10.69 6.44
CA ILE A 8 2.19 -12.00 6.55
C ILE A 8 1.87 -12.83 5.30
N GLY A 9 2.90 -13.18 4.55
CA GLY A 9 2.96 -14.30 3.63
C GLY A 9 2.46 -14.07 2.20
N ARG A 10 3.33 -14.41 1.26
CA ARG A 10 2.99 -14.62 -0.17
C ARG A 10 2.66 -16.08 -0.40
N ASP A 11 1.52 -16.39 -1.00
CA ASP A 11 1.28 -17.68 -1.64
C ASP A 11 1.71 -17.59 -3.12
N GLY A 12 2.84 -18.24 -3.43
CA GLY A 12 3.66 -18.01 -4.62
C GLY A 12 3.23 -18.70 -5.91
N GLN A 13 1.93 -18.95 -6.20
CA GLN A 13 1.55 -19.65 -7.44
C GLN A 13 0.25 -19.18 -8.11
N ASN A 14 -0.32 -18.01 -7.75
CA ASN A 14 -1.52 -17.50 -8.42
C ASN A 14 -1.19 -16.14 -9.05
N PRO A 15 -1.57 -15.87 -10.32
CA PRO A 15 -1.43 -14.54 -10.93
C PRO A 15 -2.13 -13.41 -10.16
N ARG A 16 -3.01 -13.76 -9.23
CA ARG A 16 -3.60 -12.84 -8.26
C ARG A 16 -3.02 -13.13 -6.88
N ALA A 17 -2.01 -12.38 -6.48
CA ALA A 17 -1.45 -12.49 -5.14
C ALA A 17 -2.51 -12.16 -4.08
N SER A 18 -2.77 -13.10 -3.17
CA SER A 18 -3.58 -12.84 -1.99
C SER A 18 -2.66 -12.64 -0.77
N ALA A 19 -2.95 -11.63 0.04
CA ALA A 19 -2.24 -11.36 1.27
C ALA A 19 -3.20 -11.50 2.47
N ARG A 20 -2.66 -11.96 3.62
CA ARG A 20 -3.36 -11.89 4.90
C ARG A 20 -2.85 -10.67 5.67
N GLY A 21 -3.76 -9.81 6.04
CA GLY A 21 -3.50 -8.79 7.07
C GLY A 21 -3.96 -9.32 8.43
N ALA A 22 -3.09 -9.36 9.41
CA ALA A 22 -3.45 -9.64 10.79
C ALA A 22 -3.67 -8.33 11.55
N CYS A 23 -4.84 -8.16 12.17
CA CYS A 23 -5.06 -7.10 13.12
C CYS A 23 -4.64 -7.54 14.52
N GLN A 24 -4.01 -6.64 15.26
CA GLN A 24 -3.71 -6.83 16.67
C GLN A 24 -4.51 -5.82 17.49
N LYS A 25 -5.16 -6.28 18.54
CA LYS A 25 -5.84 -5.43 19.49
C LYS A 25 -4.87 -5.03 20.59
N ARG A 26 -4.70 -3.74 20.81
CA ARG A 26 -3.94 -3.25 21.96
C ARG A 26 -4.75 -3.44 23.24
N VAL A 27 -4.27 -4.22 24.18
CA VAL A 27 -4.92 -4.53 25.47
C VAL A 27 -4.35 -3.70 26.62
N ALA A 28 -3.06 -3.33 26.54
CA ALA A 28 -2.40 -2.43 27.50
C ALA A 28 -1.33 -1.59 26.79
N LYS A 29 -0.64 -0.71 27.55
CA LYS A 29 0.54 -0.02 27.03
C LYS A 29 1.58 -1.06 26.66
N ASP A 30 1.98 -1.07 25.38
CA ASP A 30 3.00 -1.97 24.83
C ASP A 30 2.63 -3.47 24.82
N ASP A 31 1.34 -3.82 24.99
CA ASP A 31 0.85 -5.18 24.92
C ASP A 31 -0.23 -5.33 23.82
N TYR A 32 -0.12 -6.39 23.01
CA TYR A 32 -0.99 -6.62 21.85
C TYR A 32 -1.40 -8.10 21.81
N GLU A 33 -2.68 -8.34 21.61
CA GLU A 33 -3.24 -9.66 21.37
C GLU A 33 -3.63 -9.84 19.91
N PRO A 34 -3.53 -11.06 19.35
CA PRO A 34 -4.13 -11.36 18.07
C PRO A 34 -5.63 -11.03 18.08
N ASP A 35 -6.10 -10.35 17.04
CA ASP A 35 -7.52 -10.06 16.84
C ASP A 35 -7.97 -10.83 15.59
N LYS A 36 -8.51 -10.16 14.59
CA LYS A 36 -9.00 -10.77 13.37
C LYS A 36 -7.94 -10.80 12.28
N GLN A 37 -8.06 -11.76 11.38
CA GLN A 37 -7.33 -11.78 10.12
C GLN A 37 -8.29 -11.48 8.97
N TYR A 38 -7.80 -10.70 8.01
CA TYR A 38 -8.57 -10.33 6.84
C TYR A 38 -7.85 -10.74 5.56
N ALA A 39 -8.61 -11.21 4.58
CA ALA A 39 -8.09 -11.55 3.27
C ALA A 39 -8.08 -10.30 2.37
N TYR A 40 -6.94 -10.03 1.75
CA TYR A 40 -6.77 -8.97 0.76
C TYR A 40 -6.27 -9.58 -0.55
N ARG A 41 -6.85 -9.13 -1.66
CA ARG A 41 -6.39 -9.50 -3.00
C ARG A 41 -5.70 -8.31 -3.64
N ALA A 42 -4.39 -8.43 -3.80
CA ALA A 42 -3.60 -7.41 -4.51
C ALA A 42 -3.98 -7.34 -5.99
N ASP A 43 -3.74 -6.21 -6.62
CA ASP A 43 -3.89 -6.04 -8.06
C ASP A 43 -3.03 -7.03 -8.84
N ASP A 44 -3.48 -7.39 -10.04
CA ASP A 44 -2.81 -8.41 -10.85
C ASP A 44 -1.33 -8.07 -11.08
N GLY A 45 -0.46 -8.97 -10.64
CA GLY A 45 0.99 -8.85 -10.77
C GLY A 45 1.66 -7.97 -9.71
N LEU A 46 0.92 -7.21 -8.90
CA LEU A 46 1.48 -6.40 -7.82
C LEU A 46 1.59 -7.20 -6.52
N GLY A 47 2.51 -6.79 -5.67
CA GLY A 47 2.67 -7.34 -4.33
C GLY A 47 2.45 -6.28 -3.26
N LEU A 48 1.77 -6.65 -2.18
CA LEU A 48 1.58 -5.79 -1.01
C LEU A 48 2.94 -5.50 -0.35
N ALA A 49 3.28 -4.22 -0.24
CA ALA A 49 4.51 -3.75 0.37
C ALA A 49 4.30 -3.18 1.78
N GLU A 50 3.20 -2.43 1.99
CA GLU A 50 2.94 -1.74 3.26
C GLU A 50 1.43 -1.62 3.51
N LEU A 51 1.03 -1.57 4.78
CA LEU A 51 -0.32 -1.25 5.24
C LEU A 51 -0.29 -0.12 6.27
N VAL A 52 -1.13 0.89 6.08
CA VAL A 52 -1.26 2.00 7.03
C VAL A 52 -2.71 2.17 7.46
N ALA A 53 -2.94 2.22 8.77
CA ALA A 53 -4.27 2.44 9.32
C ALA A 53 -4.72 3.90 9.14
N VAL A 54 -5.91 4.08 8.57
CA VAL A 54 -6.61 5.37 8.48
C VAL A 54 -7.55 5.54 9.67
N SER A 55 -8.26 4.48 10.01
CA SER A 55 -9.18 4.39 11.15
C SER A 55 -9.25 2.94 11.67
N GLU A 56 -10.15 2.65 12.58
CA GLU A 56 -10.37 1.29 13.09
C GLU A 56 -10.87 0.30 12.02
N THR A 57 -11.53 0.82 10.98
CA THR A 57 -12.14 -0.01 9.93
C THR A 57 -11.65 0.33 8.53
N ARG A 58 -10.56 1.10 8.40
CA ARG A 58 -10.05 1.55 7.11
C ARG A 58 -8.53 1.54 7.08
N LEU A 59 -7.96 0.95 6.04
CA LEU A 59 -6.52 0.89 5.81
C LEU A 59 -6.18 1.48 4.44
N LEU A 60 -4.92 1.86 4.25
CA LEU A 60 -4.32 2.03 2.94
C LEU A 60 -3.36 0.88 2.70
N ALA A 61 -3.38 0.31 1.49
CA ALA A 61 -2.42 -0.68 1.02
C ALA A 61 -1.51 -0.06 -0.03
N LEU A 62 -0.21 -0.19 0.16
CA LEU A 62 0.80 0.12 -0.84
C LEU A 62 1.16 -1.15 -1.58
N GLU A 63 0.97 -1.15 -2.89
CA GLU A 63 1.33 -2.25 -3.76
C GLU A 63 2.39 -1.84 -4.76
N ARG A 64 3.25 -2.75 -5.11
CA ARG A 64 4.30 -2.50 -6.08
C ARG A 64 4.66 -3.71 -6.92
N GLN A 65 5.20 -3.42 -8.10
CA GLN A 65 5.80 -4.39 -9.00
C GLN A 65 6.97 -3.76 -9.75
N TYR A 66 7.96 -4.57 -10.08
CA TYR A 66 8.98 -4.23 -11.07
C TYR A 66 8.98 -5.27 -12.17
N VAL A 67 8.89 -4.84 -13.42
CA VAL A 67 8.97 -5.70 -14.61
C VAL A 67 10.12 -5.24 -15.48
N VAL A 68 11.02 -6.15 -15.80
CA VAL A 68 12.16 -5.87 -16.70
C VAL A 68 11.65 -5.34 -18.04
N GLY A 69 12.16 -4.19 -18.48
CA GLY A 69 11.76 -3.55 -19.73
C GLY A 69 10.51 -2.66 -19.63
N LEU A 70 9.69 -2.78 -18.59
CA LEU A 70 8.51 -1.96 -18.37
C LEU A 70 8.66 -1.00 -17.17
N GLY A 71 9.54 -1.32 -16.21
CA GLY A 71 9.81 -0.50 -15.03
C GLY A 71 8.90 -0.80 -13.84
N ASN A 72 8.73 0.22 -12.99
CA ASN A 72 7.96 0.11 -11.76
C ASN A 72 6.47 0.38 -11.98
N ALA A 73 5.63 -0.28 -11.20
CA ALA A 73 4.24 0.06 -10.96
C ALA A 73 4.02 0.18 -9.46
N VAL A 74 3.33 1.24 -9.03
CA VAL A 74 3.04 1.52 -7.62
C VAL A 74 1.61 2.01 -7.52
N HIS A 75 0.80 1.30 -6.74
CA HIS A 75 -0.58 1.65 -6.44
C HIS A 75 -0.76 1.88 -4.93
N VAL A 76 -1.66 2.76 -4.57
CA VAL A 76 -2.19 2.87 -3.21
C VAL A 76 -3.67 2.60 -3.27
N ASN A 77 -4.11 1.58 -2.56
CA ASN A 77 -5.51 1.18 -2.47
C ASN A 77 -6.09 1.52 -1.09
N ASP A 78 -7.33 1.97 -1.10
CA ASP A 78 -8.14 2.28 0.07
C ASP A 78 -9.00 1.06 0.38
N LEU A 79 -8.80 0.49 1.56
CA LEU A 79 -9.40 -0.76 2.00
C LEU A 79 -10.44 -0.53 3.08
N SER A 80 -11.62 -1.15 2.94
CA SER A 80 -12.67 -1.15 3.95
C SER A 80 -12.69 -2.48 4.71
N LEU A 81 -12.54 -2.42 6.04
CA LEU A 81 -12.73 -3.57 6.92
C LEU A 81 -14.18 -3.68 7.44
N ALA A 82 -15.04 -2.71 7.09
CA ALA A 82 -16.43 -2.74 7.50
C ALA A 82 -17.16 -3.91 6.83
N GLY A 83 -17.70 -4.83 7.63
CA GLY A 83 -18.36 -6.03 7.13
C GLY A 83 -17.41 -7.13 6.63
N ALA A 84 -16.10 -6.94 6.69
CA ALA A 84 -15.12 -7.92 6.23
C ALA A 84 -15.13 -9.21 7.07
N SER A 85 -15.01 -10.34 6.40
CA SER A 85 -14.96 -11.66 7.02
C SER A 85 -13.65 -11.90 7.78
N ASP A 86 -13.74 -12.49 8.98
CA ASP A 86 -12.58 -13.01 9.67
C ASP A 86 -12.14 -14.32 9.04
N VAL A 87 -10.89 -14.37 8.59
CA VAL A 87 -10.30 -15.54 7.93
C VAL A 87 -9.25 -16.24 8.79
N SER A 88 -9.19 -15.96 10.09
CA SER A 88 -8.20 -16.53 11.01
C SER A 88 -8.24 -18.07 11.05
N GLY A 89 -9.43 -18.67 10.88
CA GLY A 89 -9.64 -20.13 10.84
C GLY A 89 -9.42 -20.79 9.47
N LYS A 90 -9.10 -20.01 8.40
CA LYS A 90 -8.97 -20.58 7.05
C LYS A 90 -7.52 -20.99 6.76
N GLY A 91 -7.33 -22.24 6.31
CA GLY A 91 -6.01 -22.78 5.97
C GLY A 91 -5.36 -22.11 4.74
N GLN A 92 -6.17 -21.77 3.74
CA GLN A 92 -5.74 -21.17 2.47
C GLN A 92 -6.82 -20.24 1.92
N LEU A 93 -6.43 -19.26 1.08
CA LEU A 93 -7.32 -18.21 0.59
C LEU A 93 -7.63 -18.28 -0.90
N TYR A 94 -6.77 -18.88 -1.72
CA TYR A 94 -6.87 -18.82 -3.18
C TYR A 94 -8.16 -19.46 -3.78
N SER A 95 -8.83 -20.31 -3.03
CA SER A 95 -10.10 -20.94 -3.43
C SER A 95 -11.33 -20.28 -2.83
N GLU A 96 -11.15 -19.21 -2.04
CA GLU A 96 -12.27 -18.55 -1.38
C GLU A 96 -13.07 -17.69 -2.37
N PRO A 97 -14.39 -17.57 -2.18
CA PRO A 97 -15.24 -16.65 -2.94
C PRO A 97 -14.76 -15.18 -2.81
N SER A 98 -15.13 -14.35 -3.78
CA SER A 98 -14.69 -12.96 -3.84
C SER A 98 -15.16 -12.10 -2.66
N ASP A 99 -16.31 -12.42 -2.07
CA ASP A 99 -16.90 -11.73 -0.92
C ASP A 99 -16.19 -12.00 0.42
N VAL A 100 -15.25 -12.94 0.44
CA VAL A 100 -14.38 -13.18 1.61
C VAL A 100 -13.26 -12.13 1.68
N TYR A 101 -12.90 -11.53 0.54
CA TYR A 101 -11.85 -10.52 0.48
C TYR A 101 -12.40 -9.14 0.83
N ILE A 102 -11.59 -8.34 1.52
CA ILE A 102 -11.94 -6.95 1.83
C ILE A 102 -12.09 -6.12 0.56
N ASP A 103 -13.04 -5.20 0.58
CA ASP A 103 -13.23 -4.25 -0.51
C ASP A 103 -12.03 -3.32 -0.65
N ALA A 104 -11.54 -3.18 -1.87
CA ALA A 104 -10.43 -2.33 -2.23
C ALA A 104 -10.84 -1.36 -3.34
N ARG A 105 -10.43 -0.11 -3.20
CA ARG A 105 -10.62 0.94 -4.20
C ARG A 105 -9.29 1.62 -4.50
N GLU A 106 -8.92 1.72 -5.78
CA GLU A 106 -7.75 2.51 -6.19
C GLU A 106 -7.89 3.95 -5.68
N LEU A 107 -6.94 4.37 -4.84
CA LEU A 107 -6.80 5.75 -4.39
C LEU A 107 -5.80 6.50 -5.27
N LEU A 108 -4.71 5.85 -5.66
CA LEU A 108 -3.62 6.46 -6.39
C LEU A 108 -2.89 5.41 -7.25
N ASP A 109 -2.72 5.71 -8.53
CA ASP A 109 -1.79 5.03 -9.43
C ASP A 109 -0.66 6.01 -9.79
N LEU A 110 0.56 5.72 -9.35
CA LEU A 110 1.70 6.62 -9.53
C LEU A 110 2.12 6.75 -11.01
N LYS A 111 1.74 5.84 -11.88
CA LYS A 111 1.97 5.99 -13.33
C LYS A 111 1.22 7.20 -13.91
N LYS A 112 0.07 7.53 -13.32
CA LYS A 112 -0.80 8.65 -13.73
C LYS A 112 -0.36 10.00 -13.14
N CYS A 113 0.61 10.00 -12.21
CA CYS A 113 1.10 11.22 -11.59
C CYS A 113 1.96 12.04 -12.56
N PRO A 114 1.96 13.39 -12.45
CA PRO A 114 2.85 14.24 -13.23
C PRO A 114 4.31 13.84 -13.06
N ALA A 115 5.10 13.89 -14.12
CA ALA A 115 6.52 13.53 -14.14
C ALA A 115 7.45 14.58 -13.45
N GLY A 116 6.88 15.40 -12.59
CA GLY A 116 7.60 16.38 -11.75
C GLY A 116 8.00 17.66 -12.47
N SER A 117 8.68 18.53 -11.72
CA SER A 117 9.17 19.83 -12.19
C SER A 117 10.55 19.72 -12.86
N PRO A 118 10.97 20.71 -13.62
CA PRO A 118 12.35 20.81 -14.14
C PRO A 118 13.37 20.65 -13.01
N GLY A 119 14.48 19.94 -13.28
CA GLY A 119 15.56 19.72 -12.31
C GLY A 119 15.38 18.49 -11.41
N VAL A 120 14.24 17.83 -11.41
CA VAL A 120 14.07 16.58 -10.65
C VAL A 120 14.84 15.44 -11.32
N VAL A 121 15.64 14.72 -10.54
CA VAL A 121 16.40 13.56 -11.02
C VAL A 121 15.43 12.48 -11.46
N LYS A 122 15.57 12.01 -12.69
CA LYS A 122 14.76 10.94 -13.26
C LYS A 122 15.40 9.58 -13.00
N SER A 123 14.57 8.57 -12.79
CA SER A 123 15.02 7.17 -12.72
C SER A 123 15.68 6.75 -14.02
N LYS A 124 16.71 5.91 -13.92
CA LYS A 124 17.42 5.38 -15.07
C LYS A 124 16.69 4.15 -15.59
N GLY A 125 16.18 4.23 -16.80
CA GLY A 125 15.50 3.11 -17.46
C GLY A 125 14.25 3.54 -18.21
N THR A 126 13.66 2.60 -18.95
CA THR A 126 12.41 2.82 -19.68
C THR A 126 11.25 2.54 -18.76
N GLN A 127 10.43 3.55 -18.51
CA GLN A 127 9.18 3.41 -17.76
C GLN A 127 8.24 4.58 -18.07
N VAL A 128 6.94 4.37 -17.85
CA VAL A 128 5.90 5.34 -18.19
C VAL A 128 6.09 6.66 -17.44
N ASN A 129 6.36 6.59 -16.14
CA ASN A 129 6.66 7.77 -15.34
C ASN A 129 8.15 7.72 -14.92
N PRO A 130 9.00 8.65 -15.42
CA PRO A 130 10.43 8.64 -15.13
C PRO A 130 10.78 8.97 -13.67
N LEU A 131 9.83 9.36 -12.86
CA LEU A 131 10.02 9.57 -11.41
C LEU A 131 9.65 8.35 -10.56
N LEU A 132 9.07 7.32 -11.16
CA LEU A 132 8.72 6.11 -10.43
C LEU A 132 9.97 5.36 -9.97
N GLU A 133 9.92 4.96 -8.71
CA GLU A 133 10.86 4.04 -8.08
C GLU A 133 10.07 2.98 -7.33
N ASN A 134 10.76 2.01 -6.78
CA ASN A 134 10.22 0.92 -6.02
C ASN A 134 9.79 1.40 -4.62
N ALA A 135 8.62 2.03 -4.51
CA ALA A 135 8.12 2.50 -3.22
C ALA A 135 7.82 1.33 -2.28
N GLU A 136 8.38 1.35 -1.08
CA GLU A 136 8.31 0.24 -0.11
C GLU A 136 7.75 0.67 1.25
N GLY A 137 7.76 1.97 1.54
CA GLY A 137 7.23 2.52 2.78
C GLY A 137 6.16 3.57 2.53
N MET A 138 5.20 3.65 3.45
CA MET A 138 4.08 4.59 3.41
C MET A 138 3.79 5.15 4.80
N ALA A 139 3.50 6.45 4.88
CA ALA A 139 3.05 7.10 6.11
C ALA A 139 1.91 8.07 5.82
N LEU A 140 0.90 8.06 6.71
CA LEU A 140 -0.22 8.99 6.66
C LEU A 140 -0.01 10.08 7.71
N GLY A 141 0.18 11.32 7.24
CA GLY A 141 0.38 12.50 8.07
C GLY A 141 -0.93 13.18 8.47
N GLU A 142 -0.82 14.41 8.95
CA GLU A 142 -1.92 15.23 9.40
C GLU A 142 -2.83 15.70 8.27
N THR A 143 -4.04 16.16 8.64
CA THR A 143 -4.91 16.88 7.72
C THR A 143 -4.34 18.26 7.44
N LEU A 144 -4.22 18.62 6.17
CA LEU A 144 -3.74 19.92 5.73
C LEU A 144 -4.74 21.01 6.12
N THR A 145 -4.30 21.99 6.88
CA THR A 145 -5.17 23.05 7.45
C THR A 145 -5.23 24.30 6.60
N SER A 146 -4.37 24.43 5.60
CA SER A 146 -4.25 25.62 4.74
C SER A 146 -3.87 25.25 3.29
N GLY A 147 -3.86 26.26 2.41
CA GLY A 147 -3.48 26.12 1.01
C GLY A 147 -4.54 25.43 0.14
N PRO A 148 -4.18 25.14 -1.14
CA PRO A 148 -5.12 24.61 -2.13
C PRO A 148 -5.61 23.18 -1.83
N TYR A 149 -4.94 22.50 -0.92
CA TYR A 149 -5.25 21.11 -0.53
C TYR A 149 -5.83 21.00 0.89
N LYS A 150 -6.31 22.12 1.47
CA LYS A 150 -6.95 22.13 2.78
C LYS A 150 -8.04 21.05 2.90
N GLY A 151 -8.05 20.33 4.02
CA GLY A 151 -8.98 19.23 4.30
C GLY A 151 -8.55 17.87 3.74
N ARG A 152 -7.45 17.80 2.98
CA ARG A 152 -6.86 16.52 2.55
C ARG A 152 -5.85 16.03 3.57
N ARG A 153 -5.61 14.70 3.58
CA ARG A 153 -4.56 14.09 4.38
C ARG A 153 -3.24 14.10 3.62
N HIS A 154 -2.16 14.34 4.35
CA HIS A 154 -0.81 14.23 3.79
C HIS A 154 -0.43 12.76 3.72
N LEU A 155 -0.08 12.27 2.54
CA LEU A 155 0.41 10.91 2.31
C LEU A 155 1.84 10.96 1.81
N LEU A 156 2.73 10.26 2.48
CA LEU A 156 4.15 10.13 2.13
C LEU A 156 4.44 8.70 1.69
N LEU A 157 5.16 8.54 0.59
CA LEU A 157 5.74 7.27 0.18
C LEU A 157 7.25 7.41 0.08
N VAL A 158 7.97 6.35 0.37
CA VAL A 158 9.43 6.32 0.25
C VAL A 158 9.86 5.09 -0.55
N SER A 159 10.83 5.28 -1.44
CA SER A 159 11.57 4.21 -2.11
C SER A 159 12.98 4.10 -1.57
N ASP A 160 13.55 2.90 -1.62
CA ASP A 160 14.96 2.65 -1.34
C ASP A 160 15.72 2.39 -2.65
N ASP A 161 16.94 2.87 -2.75
CA ASP A 161 17.83 2.61 -3.89
C ASP A 161 18.47 1.23 -3.86
N ASN A 162 18.27 0.46 -2.80
CA ASN A 162 18.82 -0.91 -2.63
C ASN A 162 20.34 -0.99 -2.88
N ARG A 163 21.07 0.13 -2.69
CA ARG A 163 22.49 0.29 -3.09
C ARG A 163 22.73 0.04 -4.57
N ASN A 164 21.72 0.20 -5.41
CA ASN A 164 21.77 0.02 -6.86
C ASN A 164 21.92 1.39 -7.54
N LYS A 165 23.02 1.61 -8.24
CA LYS A 165 23.31 2.87 -8.95
C LYS A 165 22.26 3.27 -10.01
N LYS A 166 21.33 2.37 -10.35
CA LYS A 166 20.23 2.62 -11.29
C LYS A 166 18.94 3.04 -10.59
N GLN A 167 18.87 2.91 -9.27
CA GLN A 167 17.72 3.31 -8.46
C GLN A 167 18.03 4.61 -7.69
N THR A 168 17.00 5.23 -7.17
CA THR A 168 17.13 6.49 -6.41
C THR A 168 16.21 6.41 -5.19
N THR A 169 16.76 6.62 -4.00
CA THR A 169 15.94 6.83 -2.80
C THR A 169 15.13 8.12 -3.00
N ARG A 170 13.83 8.01 -2.89
CA ARG A 170 12.90 9.08 -3.22
C ARG A 170 11.77 9.17 -2.21
N LEU A 171 11.42 10.39 -1.85
CA LEU A 171 10.24 10.70 -1.06
C LEU A 171 9.18 11.32 -1.98
N TYR A 172 8.00 10.71 -1.98
CA TYR A 172 6.82 11.25 -2.67
C TYR A 172 5.85 11.83 -1.65
N SER A 173 5.24 12.94 -1.99
CA SER A 173 4.32 13.67 -1.14
C SER A 173 3.02 13.93 -1.89
N PHE A 174 1.90 13.51 -1.32
CA PHE A 174 0.57 13.63 -1.90
C PHE A 174 -0.40 14.26 -0.91
N ALA A 175 -1.40 14.95 -1.43
CA ALA A 175 -2.55 15.42 -0.69
C ALA A 175 -3.78 14.59 -1.12
N VAL A 176 -4.17 13.61 -0.32
CA VAL A 176 -5.24 12.65 -0.64
C VAL A 176 -6.54 12.98 0.06
N LYS A 177 -7.67 12.68 -0.58
CA LYS A 177 -9.00 12.75 0.01
C LYS A 177 -9.38 11.35 0.50
N LEU A 178 -9.50 11.20 1.81
CA LEU A 178 -9.89 9.96 2.48
C LEU A 178 -11.31 10.05 3.02
#